data_81a88b2afdd761a2f351e335f7d82eeb
#
_entry.id   81a88b2afdd761a2f351e335f7d82eeb
#
_cell.length_a   1.000
_cell.length_b   1.000
_cell.length_c   1.000
_cell.angle_alpha   90.00
_cell.angle_beta   90.00
_cell.angle_gamma   90.00
#
_symmetry.space_group_name_H-M   'P 1'
#
loop_
_entity.id
_entity.type
_entity.pdbx_description
1 polymer ?
#
loop_
_entity_poly.entity_id
_entity_poly.type
_entity_poly.pdbx_seq_one_letter_code
_entity_poly.pdbx_strand_id
1 'polypeptide(L)' 'MGKVGERASVFAFAGGVIVVIVAAAFAVGYIVGKLLL' A
#
# COMPACT_ATOMS: atom_id res chain seq x y z
N MET A 1 -25.22 -9.91 -4.57
CA MET A 1 -24.20 -9.59 -4.56
C MET A 1 -23.92 -8.43 -3.74
N GLY A 2 -24.55 -7.55 -3.71
CA GLY A 2 -24.47 -6.31 -3.13
C GLY A 2 -23.58 -6.11 -1.94
N LYS A 3 -24.02 -6.53 -0.80
CA LYS A 3 -23.32 -6.19 0.43
C LYS A 3 -21.91 -6.78 0.52
N VAL A 4 -21.79 -8.04 0.21
CA VAL A 4 -20.50 -8.72 0.31
C VAL A 4 -19.54 -8.16 -0.75
N GLY A 5 -20.03 -7.97 -1.95
CA GLY A 5 -19.20 -7.45 -3.02
C GLY A 5 -18.73 -6.03 -2.74
N GLU A 6 -19.62 -5.21 -2.19
CA GLU A 6 -19.26 -3.84 -1.88
C GLU A 6 -18.21 -3.77 -0.79
N ARG A 7 -18.37 -4.56 0.24
CA ARG A 7 -17.40 -4.56 1.32
C ARG A 7 -16.06 -5.09 0.89
N ALA A 8 -16.07 -6.13 0.09
CA ALA A 8 -14.83 -6.68 -0.42
C ALA A 8 -14.09 -5.67 -1.28
N SER A 9 -14.82 -4.90 -2.08
CA SER A 9 -14.22 -3.90 -2.92
C SER A 9 -13.58 -2.78 -2.08
N VAL A 10 -14.27 -2.32 -1.05
CA VAL A 10 -13.73 -1.28 -0.17
C VAL A 10 -12.51 -1.80 0.56
N PHE A 11 -12.56 -3.01 1.04
CA PHE A 11 -11.43 -3.61 1.73
C PHE A 11 -10.23 -3.75 0.80
N ALA A 12 -10.47 -4.21 -0.41
CA ALA A 12 -9.40 -4.36 -1.38
C ALA A 12 -8.76 -3.02 -1.71
N PHE A 13 -9.59 -2.00 -1.87
CA PHE A 13 -9.11 -0.67 -2.18
C PHE A 13 -8.26 -0.12 -1.03
N ALA A 14 -8.77 -0.23 0.18
CA ALA A 14 -8.06 0.25 1.35
C ALA A 14 -6.74 -0.49 1.53
N GLY A 15 -6.77 -1.80 1.40
CA GLY A 15 -5.56 -2.61 1.50
C GLY A 15 -4.53 -2.24 0.44
N GLY A 16 -5.00 -2.03 -0.78
CA GLY A 16 -4.11 -1.63 -1.87
C GLY A 16 -3.44 -0.31 -1.60
N VAL A 17 -4.19 0.66 -1.09
CA VAL A 17 -3.64 1.98 -0.77
C VAL A 17 -2.57 1.85 0.31
N ILE A 18 -2.86 1.07 1.34
CA ILE A 18 -1.90 0.88 2.42
C ILE A 18 -0.63 0.22 1.89
N VAL A 19 -0.77 -0.80 1.07
CA VAL A 19 0.38 -1.50 0.51
C VAL A 19 1.23 -0.55 -0.33
N VAL A 20 0.59 0.28 -1.14
CA VAL A 20 1.31 1.23 -1.98
C VAL A 20 2.09 2.23 -1.12
N ILE A 21 1.45 2.73 -0.06
CA ILE A 21 2.11 3.69 0.82
C ILE A 21 3.30 3.04 1.51
N VAL A 22 3.13 1.84 2.02
CA VAL A 22 4.21 1.13 2.69
C VAL A 22 5.34 0.82 1.71
N ALA A 23 5.01 0.38 0.52
CA ALA A 23 6.01 0.09 -0.49
C ALA A 23 6.79 1.34 -0.87
N ALA A 24 6.10 2.46 -1.02
CA ALA A 24 6.76 3.73 -1.33
C ALA A 24 7.70 4.15 -0.22
N ALA A 25 7.25 4.01 1.04
CA ALA A 25 8.09 4.36 2.18
C ALA A 25 9.34 3.49 2.22
N PHE A 26 9.18 2.21 1.95
CA PHE A 26 10.31 1.30 1.94
C PHE A 26 11.29 1.64 0.82
N ALA A 27 10.77 1.97 -0.35
CA ALA A 27 11.61 2.31 -1.48
C ALA A 27 12.42 3.57 -1.20
N VAL A 28 11.76 4.58 -0.64
CA VAL A 28 12.44 5.84 -0.31
C VAL A 28 13.50 5.59 0.75
N GLY A 29 13.16 4.83 1.79
CA GLY A 29 14.12 4.51 2.83
C GLY A 29 15.32 3.75 2.31
N TYR A 30 15.08 2.81 1.40
CA TYR A 30 16.16 2.03 0.81
C TYR A 30 17.10 2.93 0.00
N ILE A 31 16.54 3.79 -0.82
CA ILE A 31 17.34 4.68 -1.65
C ILE A 31 18.15 5.64 -0.80
N VAL A 32 17.51 6.24 0.19
CA VAL A 32 18.19 7.18 1.08
C VAL A 32 19.32 6.49 1.83
N GLY A 33 19.04 5.30 2.36
CA GLY A 33 20.06 4.56 3.07
C GLY A 33 21.23 4.20 2.18
N LYS A 34 20.94 3.84 0.94
CA LYS A 34 22.00 3.47 0.00
C LYS A 34 22.85 4.67 -0.38
N LEU A 35 22.23 5.82 -0.53
CA LEU A 35 22.96 7.03 -0.90
C LEU A 35 23.78 7.57 0.25
N LEU A 36 23.31 7.39 1.46
CA LEU A 36 24.04 7.86 2.63
C LEU A 36 25.19 6.96 3.01
N LEU A 37 25.12 5.73 2.57
CA LEU A 37 26.23 4.80 2.81
C LEU A 37 27.27 4.93 1.73
#